data_85c9c614d34c0d48722561e61649ea8e
#
_entry.id   85c9c614d34c0d48722561e61649ea8e
#
_cell.length_a   1.000
_cell.length_b   1.000
_cell.length_c   1.000
_cell.angle_alpha   90.00
_cell.angle_beta   90.00
_cell.angle_gamma   90.00
#
_symmetry.space_group_name_H-M   'P 1'
#
loop_
_entity.id
_entity.type
_entity.pdbx_description
1 polymer ?
#
loop_
_entity_poly.entity_id
_entity_poly.type
_entity_poly.pdbx_seq_one_letter_code
_entity_poly.pdbx_strand_id
1 'polypeptide(L)'
;MTTVADINNWINSIAPYDTMEEWDNSGFLVGDMQAPVRRCVLSLDATLAVVDFTVGMGAELLLTHHPLIFHGLKQVYTGTPVSELVQNSIALISAHTCFDKAPGGIGDRLAALLGLTNLTHSADGFLTVGRLSQAMSVDDFAAMAGEVLESDGLRYTDTEALIETVXXXXXXXXXXXRRNNWQTAILPVRCVTMICWKRQRRSTRYWLPVIMRPSMPPL
;
A
#
# COMPACT_ATOMS: atom_id res chain seq x y z
N MET A 1 21.94 -17.99 -12.03
CA MET A 1 21.97 -16.83 -11.11
C MET A 1 20.71 -16.03 -11.36
N THR A 2 20.00 -15.65 -10.32
CA THR A 2 18.75 -14.90 -10.45
C THR A 2 19.02 -13.52 -11.05
N THR A 3 18.20 -13.11 -12.02
CA THR A 3 18.31 -11.82 -12.70
C THR A 3 17.15 -10.90 -12.31
N VAL A 4 17.27 -9.63 -12.68
CA VAL A 4 16.17 -8.65 -12.54
C VAL A 4 14.94 -9.16 -13.30
N ALA A 5 15.12 -9.72 -14.51
CA ALA A 5 14.03 -10.29 -15.30
C ALA A 5 13.32 -11.43 -14.57
N ASP A 6 14.06 -12.31 -13.90
CA ASP A 6 13.45 -13.43 -13.15
C ASP A 6 12.55 -12.90 -12.05
N ILE A 7 13.02 -11.88 -11.31
CA ILE A 7 12.23 -11.27 -10.22
C ILE A 7 11.02 -10.53 -10.80
N ASN A 8 11.22 -9.78 -11.88
CA ASN A 8 10.13 -9.05 -12.55
C ASN A 8 9.04 -10.03 -13.02
N ASN A 9 9.44 -11.15 -13.63
CA ASN A 9 8.50 -12.17 -14.09
C ASN A 9 7.77 -12.83 -12.93
N TRP A 10 8.48 -13.10 -11.82
CA TRP A 10 7.85 -13.65 -10.63
C TRP A 10 6.81 -12.69 -10.06
N ILE A 11 7.14 -11.39 -9.95
CA ILE A 11 6.18 -10.37 -9.46
C ILE A 11 4.97 -10.34 -10.40
N ASN A 12 5.20 -10.33 -11.72
CA ASN A 12 4.12 -10.32 -12.70
C ASN A 12 3.23 -11.58 -12.59
N SER A 13 3.78 -12.69 -12.13
CA SER A 13 2.99 -13.93 -11.97
C SER A 13 2.07 -13.90 -10.75
N ILE A 14 2.41 -13.13 -9.70
CA ILE A 14 1.59 -13.02 -8.48
C ILE A 14 0.73 -11.76 -8.46
N ALA A 15 1.12 -10.73 -9.20
CA ALA A 15 0.40 -9.45 -9.34
C ALA A 15 0.51 -9.00 -10.80
N PRO A 16 -0.31 -9.56 -11.69
CA PRO A 16 -0.16 -9.32 -13.13
C PRO A 16 -0.24 -7.84 -13.49
N TYR A 17 0.77 -7.35 -14.19
CA TYR A 17 0.88 -5.92 -14.54
C TYR A 17 -0.26 -5.45 -15.43
N ASP A 18 -0.89 -6.34 -16.21
CA ASP A 18 -2.03 -6.00 -17.03
C ASP A 18 -3.31 -5.71 -16.23
N THR A 19 -3.29 -5.97 -14.91
CA THR A 19 -4.39 -5.60 -14.01
C THR A 19 -4.23 -4.22 -13.40
N MET A 20 -3.09 -3.55 -13.63
CA MET A 20 -2.88 -2.20 -13.08
C MET A 20 -3.87 -1.20 -13.70
N GLU A 21 -4.08 -0.07 -13.01
CA GLU A 21 -4.91 1.01 -13.51
C GLU A 21 -4.26 1.67 -14.75
N GLU A 22 -5.09 2.23 -15.64
CA GLU A 22 -4.64 2.88 -16.88
C GLU A 22 -3.62 4.01 -16.65
N TRP A 23 -3.71 4.68 -15.50
CA TRP A 23 -2.81 5.78 -15.15
C TRP A 23 -1.56 5.31 -14.40
N ASP A 24 -1.49 4.04 -14.06
CA ASP A 24 -0.41 3.46 -13.24
C ASP A 24 0.79 3.06 -14.12
N ASN A 25 1.93 2.79 -13.47
CA ASN A 25 3.16 2.37 -14.16
C ASN A 25 3.88 1.32 -13.30
N SER A 26 3.24 0.17 -13.10
CA SER A 26 3.85 -0.98 -12.42
C SER A 26 4.76 -1.74 -13.38
N GLY A 27 5.77 -2.40 -12.82
CA GLY A 27 6.72 -3.21 -13.57
C GLY A 27 8.14 -2.68 -13.46
N PHE A 28 8.98 -3.04 -14.42
CA PHE A 28 10.37 -2.63 -14.50
C PHE A 28 10.46 -1.17 -14.95
N LEU A 29 11.15 -0.34 -14.17
CA LEU A 29 11.19 1.11 -14.39
C LEU A 29 12.59 1.65 -14.70
N VAL A 30 13.65 1.09 -14.10
CA VAL A 30 15.04 1.60 -14.24
C VAL A 30 15.99 0.41 -14.23
N GLY A 31 17.09 0.48 -14.99
CA GLY A 31 18.21 -0.44 -14.87
C GLY A 31 18.35 -1.41 -16.05
N ASP A 32 18.90 -2.59 -15.77
CA ASP A 32 19.15 -3.65 -16.75
C ASP A 32 18.44 -4.93 -16.32
N MET A 33 17.53 -5.42 -17.14
CA MET A 33 16.77 -6.65 -16.90
C MET A 33 17.67 -7.89 -16.79
N GLN A 34 18.87 -7.87 -17.41
CA GLN A 34 19.77 -8.99 -17.40
C GLN A 34 20.76 -8.97 -16.22
N ALA A 35 20.76 -7.87 -15.43
CA ALA A 35 21.67 -7.76 -14.30
C ALA A 35 21.39 -8.87 -13.27
N PRO A 36 22.44 -9.49 -12.72
CA PRO A 36 22.28 -10.49 -11.67
C PRO A 36 21.87 -9.83 -10.34
N VAL A 37 20.99 -10.46 -9.58
CA VAL A 37 20.52 -9.97 -8.29
C VAL A 37 20.87 -10.98 -7.20
N ARG A 38 21.63 -10.52 -6.22
CA ARG A 38 21.96 -11.26 -4.99
C ARG A 38 21.27 -10.66 -3.79
N ARG A 39 20.98 -9.35 -3.87
CA ARG A 39 20.39 -8.59 -2.76
C ARG A 39 19.35 -7.63 -3.31
N CYS A 40 18.19 -7.60 -2.66
CA CYS A 40 17.07 -6.73 -3.02
C CYS A 40 16.65 -5.93 -1.78
N VAL A 41 16.48 -4.63 -1.96
CA VAL A 41 15.88 -3.76 -0.93
C VAL A 41 14.40 -3.60 -1.26
N LEU A 42 13.56 -3.67 -0.24
CA LEU A 42 12.12 -3.47 -0.34
C LEU A 42 11.75 -2.15 0.34
N SER A 43 10.94 -1.35 -0.32
CA SER A 43 10.48 -0.08 0.25
C SER A 43 9.10 0.30 -0.27
N LEU A 44 8.43 1.20 0.43
CA LEU A 44 7.17 1.77 -0.07
C LEU A 44 7.45 2.74 -1.23
N ASP A 45 8.46 3.60 -1.07
CA ASP A 45 8.82 4.67 -2.02
C ASP A 45 10.31 4.60 -2.37
N ALA A 46 10.67 5.04 -3.59
CA ALA A 46 12.06 5.20 -4.02
C ALA A 46 12.55 6.63 -3.77
N THR A 47 12.61 7.03 -2.48
CA THR A 47 13.18 8.35 -2.12
C THR A 47 14.71 8.33 -2.26
N LEU A 48 15.35 9.51 -2.27
CA LEU A 48 16.83 9.58 -2.28
C LEU A 48 17.42 8.80 -1.10
N ALA A 49 16.86 8.95 0.10
CA ALA A 49 17.35 8.25 1.28
C ALA A 49 17.26 6.72 1.11
N VAL A 50 16.20 6.23 0.46
CA VAL A 50 16.03 4.79 0.19
C VAL A 50 17.05 4.33 -0.87
N VAL A 51 17.28 5.15 -1.89
CA VAL A 51 18.29 4.83 -2.93
C VAL A 51 19.68 4.80 -2.28
N ASP A 52 20.04 5.80 -1.46
CA ASP A 52 21.32 5.84 -0.73
C ASP A 52 21.48 4.60 0.16
N PHE A 53 20.43 4.23 0.87
CA PHE A 53 20.42 3.00 1.68
C PHE A 53 20.67 1.76 0.80
N THR A 54 20.01 1.70 -0.36
CA THR A 54 20.14 0.57 -1.32
C THR A 54 21.59 0.46 -1.80
N VAL A 55 22.22 1.60 -2.13
CA VAL A 55 23.64 1.69 -2.50
C VAL A 55 24.52 1.16 -1.34
N GLY A 56 24.27 1.68 -0.13
CA GLY A 56 25.03 1.30 1.07
C GLY A 56 24.94 -0.20 1.39
N MET A 57 23.80 -0.81 1.09
CA MET A 57 23.61 -2.26 1.25
C MET A 57 24.27 -3.09 0.15
N GLY A 58 24.79 -2.47 -0.91
CA GLY A 58 25.32 -3.16 -2.07
C GLY A 58 24.26 -4.02 -2.77
N ALA A 59 23.02 -3.52 -2.80
CA ALA A 59 21.93 -4.23 -3.45
C ALA A 59 21.84 -3.85 -4.93
N GLU A 60 21.50 -4.82 -5.76
CA GLU A 60 21.39 -4.63 -7.21
C GLU A 60 19.97 -4.30 -7.66
N LEU A 61 18.98 -4.46 -6.73
CA LEU A 61 17.57 -4.24 -7.04
C LEU A 61 16.90 -3.51 -5.88
N LEU A 62 16.12 -2.48 -6.23
CA LEU A 62 15.15 -1.84 -5.35
C LEU A 62 13.75 -2.24 -5.85
N LEU A 63 12.95 -2.82 -4.98
CA LEU A 63 11.55 -3.15 -5.27
C LEU A 63 10.66 -2.24 -4.43
N THR A 64 9.80 -1.47 -5.09
CA THR A 64 8.91 -0.53 -4.39
C THR A 64 7.44 -0.83 -4.67
N HIS A 65 6.59 -0.34 -3.77
CA HIS A 65 5.15 -0.33 -4.03
C HIS A 65 4.82 0.82 -4.99
N HIS A 66 5.17 2.06 -4.61
CA HIS A 66 4.85 3.23 -5.44
C HIS A 66 5.87 3.37 -6.58
N PRO A 67 5.39 3.54 -7.83
CA PRO A 67 6.31 3.78 -8.95
C PRO A 67 6.99 5.14 -8.84
N LEU A 68 8.30 5.15 -9.02
CA LEU A 68 9.09 6.38 -9.06
C LEU A 68 8.77 7.20 -10.30
N ILE A 69 8.42 6.53 -11.38
CA ILE A 69 8.12 7.14 -12.68
C ILE A 69 6.66 6.83 -13.03
N PHE A 70 5.76 7.80 -12.87
CA PHE A 70 4.35 7.65 -13.27
C PHE A 70 4.15 8.00 -14.74
N HIS A 71 4.86 9.01 -15.23
CA HIS A 71 4.75 9.49 -16.61
C HIS A 71 6.13 9.59 -17.24
N GLY A 72 6.19 9.54 -18.56
CA GLY A 72 7.44 9.65 -19.28
C GLY A 72 8.25 10.88 -18.86
N LEU A 73 9.52 10.67 -18.55
CA LEU A 73 10.42 11.74 -18.11
C LEU A 73 10.93 12.50 -19.35
N LYS A 74 10.82 13.82 -19.32
CA LYS A 74 11.40 14.68 -20.37
C LYS A 74 12.87 15.01 -20.10
N GLN A 75 13.29 14.96 -18.83
CA GLN A 75 14.64 15.29 -18.40
C GLN A 75 14.97 14.47 -17.14
N VAL A 76 16.24 14.14 -16.98
CA VAL A 76 16.77 13.53 -15.75
C VAL A 76 17.91 14.42 -15.26
N TYR A 77 17.81 14.88 -14.02
CA TYR A 77 18.83 15.72 -13.38
C TYR A 77 19.67 14.87 -12.43
N THR A 78 20.94 15.21 -12.31
CA THR A 78 21.82 14.60 -11.30
C THR A 78 21.28 14.88 -9.90
N GLY A 79 21.48 13.93 -8.98
CA GLY A 79 20.99 14.05 -7.61
C GLY A 79 19.50 13.75 -7.44
N THR A 80 18.87 13.18 -8.49
CA THR A 80 17.49 12.68 -8.38
C THR A 80 17.51 11.17 -8.14
N PRO A 81 16.47 10.58 -7.54
CA PRO A 81 16.44 9.11 -7.35
C PRO A 81 16.70 8.34 -8.65
N VAL A 82 16.14 8.79 -9.78
CA VAL A 82 16.36 8.12 -11.08
C VAL A 82 17.82 8.16 -11.47
N SER A 83 18.47 9.34 -11.36
CA SER A 83 19.90 9.46 -11.74
C SER A 83 20.78 8.62 -10.83
N GLU A 84 20.49 8.59 -9.54
CA GLU A 84 21.27 7.80 -8.56
C GLU A 84 21.14 6.30 -8.80
N LEU A 85 19.92 5.82 -9.12
CA LEU A 85 19.72 4.42 -9.50
C LEU A 85 20.55 4.05 -10.73
N VAL A 86 20.51 4.89 -11.78
CA VAL A 86 21.25 4.66 -13.03
C VAL A 86 22.77 4.69 -12.77
N GLN A 87 23.27 5.71 -12.05
CA GLN A 87 24.71 5.86 -11.78
C GLN A 87 25.27 4.67 -10.97
N ASN A 88 24.47 4.11 -10.09
CA ASN A 88 24.89 2.99 -9.24
C ASN A 88 24.50 1.62 -9.81
N SER A 89 23.96 1.58 -11.03
CA SER A 89 23.54 0.34 -11.71
C SER A 89 22.53 -0.47 -10.90
N ILE A 90 21.62 0.22 -10.19
CA ILE A 90 20.56 -0.40 -9.40
C ILE A 90 19.28 -0.44 -10.25
N ALA A 91 18.72 -1.62 -10.38
CA ALA A 91 17.42 -1.78 -11.05
C ALA A 91 16.28 -1.38 -10.12
N LEU A 92 15.19 -0.88 -10.71
CA LEU A 92 13.95 -0.57 -9.98
C LEU A 92 12.78 -1.29 -10.61
N ILE A 93 12.04 -2.00 -9.79
CA ILE A 93 10.74 -2.60 -10.13
C ILE A 93 9.72 -2.03 -9.15
N SER A 94 8.51 -1.71 -9.64
CA SER A 94 7.41 -1.28 -8.77
C SER A 94 6.19 -2.18 -8.98
N ALA A 95 5.49 -2.51 -7.88
CA ALA A 95 4.25 -3.28 -7.91
C ALA A 95 3.19 -2.49 -7.13
N HIS A 96 2.43 -1.68 -7.84
CA HIS A 96 1.51 -0.70 -7.28
C HIS A 96 0.06 -1.22 -7.33
N THR A 97 -0.79 -0.65 -8.18
CA THR A 97 -2.22 -1.01 -8.18
C THR A 97 -2.47 -2.48 -8.56
N CYS A 98 -1.61 -3.08 -9.34
CA CYS A 98 -1.69 -4.53 -9.62
C CYS A 98 -1.52 -5.35 -8.34
N PHE A 99 -0.64 -4.94 -7.43
CA PHE A 99 -0.42 -5.63 -6.15
C PHE A 99 -1.53 -5.32 -5.14
N ASP A 100 -2.11 -4.11 -5.19
CA ASP A 100 -3.31 -3.80 -4.39
C ASP A 100 -4.45 -4.77 -4.70
N LYS A 101 -4.64 -5.10 -5.98
CA LYS A 101 -5.75 -5.93 -6.47
C LYS A 101 -5.46 -7.42 -6.42
N ALA A 102 -4.21 -7.82 -6.31
CA ALA A 102 -3.80 -9.23 -6.42
C ALA A 102 -4.35 -10.06 -5.26
N PRO A 103 -4.77 -11.31 -5.50
CA PRO A 103 -5.04 -12.24 -4.41
C PRO A 103 -3.79 -12.40 -3.55
N GLY A 104 -3.95 -12.25 -2.23
CA GLY A 104 -2.83 -12.25 -1.29
C GLY A 104 -2.05 -10.94 -1.26
N GLY A 105 -2.51 -9.92 -1.97
CA GLY A 105 -1.90 -8.58 -2.01
C GLY A 105 -2.17 -7.76 -0.74
N ILE A 106 -2.06 -6.44 -0.86
CA ILE A 106 -2.08 -5.54 0.30
C ILE A 106 -3.39 -5.68 1.11
N GLY A 107 -4.54 -5.70 0.42
CA GLY A 107 -5.84 -5.80 1.09
C GLY A 107 -5.97 -7.08 1.90
N ASP A 108 -5.57 -8.21 1.32
CA ASP A 108 -5.64 -9.52 1.98
C ASP A 108 -4.66 -9.61 3.16
N ARG A 109 -3.45 -9.04 3.00
CA ARG A 109 -2.47 -9.03 4.09
C ARG A 109 -2.94 -8.20 5.28
N LEU A 110 -3.54 -7.03 5.02
CA LEU A 110 -4.14 -6.21 6.07
C LEU A 110 -5.28 -6.95 6.76
N ALA A 111 -6.15 -7.59 5.98
CA ALA A 111 -7.25 -8.37 6.52
C ALA A 111 -6.74 -9.49 7.44
N ALA A 112 -5.69 -10.19 7.00
CA ALA A 112 -5.06 -11.26 7.80
C ALA A 112 -4.45 -10.72 9.09
N LEU A 113 -3.75 -9.59 9.04
CA LEU A 113 -3.17 -8.95 10.22
C LEU A 113 -4.24 -8.58 11.24
N LEU A 114 -5.38 -8.07 10.77
CA LEU A 114 -6.51 -7.69 11.62
C LEU A 114 -7.39 -8.88 12.05
N GLY A 115 -7.02 -10.11 11.67
CA GLY A 115 -7.76 -11.31 12.03
C GLY A 115 -9.13 -11.41 11.36
N LEU A 116 -9.31 -10.77 10.20
CA LEU A 116 -10.61 -10.81 9.51
C LEU A 116 -10.81 -12.15 8.80
N THR A 117 -12.07 -12.59 8.79
CA THR A 117 -12.50 -13.84 8.14
C THR A 117 -13.56 -13.54 7.07
N ASN A 118 -13.92 -14.55 6.28
CA ASN A 118 -14.95 -14.46 5.24
C ASN A 118 -14.69 -13.30 4.28
N LEU A 119 -13.46 -13.25 3.76
CA LEU A 119 -13.04 -12.16 2.87
C LEU A 119 -13.81 -12.18 1.54
N THR A 120 -14.21 -11.02 1.11
CA THR A 120 -14.78 -10.77 -0.22
C THR A 120 -14.13 -9.53 -0.80
N HIS A 121 -14.10 -9.45 -2.13
CA HIS A 121 -13.44 -8.36 -2.85
C HIS A 121 -14.44 -7.65 -3.75
N SER A 122 -14.24 -6.34 -3.94
CA SER A 122 -15.00 -5.59 -4.94
C SER A 122 -14.63 -6.05 -6.35
N ALA A 123 -15.51 -5.79 -7.30
CA ALA A 123 -15.28 -6.17 -8.71
C ALA A 123 -14.04 -5.51 -9.31
N ASP A 124 -13.67 -4.33 -8.81
CA ASP A 124 -12.46 -3.61 -9.24
C ASP A 124 -11.19 -4.04 -8.49
N GLY A 125 -11.32 -4.90 -7.48
CA GLY A 125 -10.21 -5.44 -6.69
C GLY A 125 -9.68 -4.53 -5.58
N PHE A 126 -10.16 -3.30 -5.46
CA PHE A 126 -9.59 -2.33 -4.50
C PHE A 126 -10.13 -2.44 -3.08
N LEU A 127 -11.27 -3.11 -2.90
CA LEU A 127 -11.84 -3.29 -1.57
C LEU A 127 -11.75 -4.74 -1.16
N THR A 128 -11.16 -4.96 0.00
CA THR A 128 -11.23 -6.24 0.70
C THR A 128 -12.16 -6.03 1.89
N VAL A 129 -13.20 -6.83 1.98
CA VAL A 129 -14.17 -6.78 3.07
C VAL A 129 -14.07 -8.08 3.85
N GLY A 130 -13.97 -7.97 5.17
CA GLY A 130 -13.92 -9.13 6.06
C GLY A 130 -14.73 -8.91 7.32
N ARG A 131 -14.93 -10.00 8.07
CA ARG A 131 -15.68 -9.98 9.32
C ARG A 131 -14.75 -10.21 10.51
N LEU A 132 -14.96 -9.45 11.55
CA LEU A 132 -14.34 -9.72 12.86
C LEU A 132 -14.93 -11.00 13.45
N SER A 133 -14.13 -11.71 14.23
CA SER A 133 -14.58 -12.91 14.94
C SER A 133 -15.68 -12.60 15.98
N GLN A 134 -15.63 -11.39 16.54
CA GLN A 134 -16.61 -10.87 17.48
C GLN A 134 -16.81 -9.38 17.21
N ALA A 135 -18.06 -8.93 17.37
CA ALA A 135 -18.36 -7.50 17.30
C ALA A 135 -17.67 -6.77 18.45
N MET A 136 -17.11 -5.60 18.18
CA MET A 136 -16.40 -4.81 19.20
C MET A 136 -16.67 -3.32 19.01
N SER A 137 -16.39 -2.53 20.05
CA SER A 137 -16.54 -1.08 19.97
C SER A 137 -15.52 -0.49 18.99
N VAL A 138 -15.75 0.75 18.54
CA VAL A 138 -14.79 1.45 17.68
C VAL A 138 -13.47 1.70 18.45
N ASP A 139 -13.56 1.94 19.75
CA ASP A 139 -12.37 2.17 20.59
C ASP A 139 -11.50 0.92 20.68
N ASP A 140 -12.14 -0.24 20.94
CA ASP A 140 -11.42 -1.52 21.01
C ASP A 140 -10.80 -1.86 19.65
N PHE A 141 -11.55 -1.65 18.56
CA PHE A 141 -11.03 -1.90 17.22
C PHE A 141 -9.85 -0.97 16.91
N ALA A 142 -9.95 0.31 17.26
CA ALA A 142 -8.87 1.28 17.02
C ALA A 142 -7.61 0.90 17.83
N ALA A 143 -7.79 0.48 19.08
CA ALA A 143 -6.67 0.02 19.92
C ALA A 143 -5.99 -1.21 19.30
N MET A 144 -6.77 -2.21 18.94
CA MET A 144 -6.28 -3.43 18.29
C MET A 144 -5.55 -3.12 16.98
N ALA A 145 -6.19 -2.32 16.12
CA ALA A 145 -5.60 -1.96 14.82
C ALA A 145 -4.31 -1.15 14.99
N GLY A 146 -4.27 -0.24 15.96
CA GLY A 146 -3.07 0.53 16.29
C GLY A 146 -1.91 -0.36 16.69
N GLU A 147 -2.18 -1.33 17.55
CA GLU A 147 -1.18 -2.29 18.03
C GLU A 147 -0.69 -3.19 16.88
N VAL A 148 -1.63 -3.82 16.17
CA VAL A 148 -1.32 -4.80 15.10
C VAL A 148 -0.57 -4.14 13.93
N LEU A 149 -0.94 -2.90 13.58
CA LEU A 149 -0.34 -2.18 12.45
C LEU A 149 0.84 -1.29 12.89
N GLU A 150 1.24 -1.37 14.15
CA GLU A 150 2.36 -0.59 14.72
C GLU A 150 2.21 0.90 14.41
N SER A 151 1.00 1.44 14.58
CA SER A 151 0.67 2.81 14.18
C SER A 151 0.96 3.80 15.31
N ASP A 152 1.65 4.89 14.99
CA ASP A 152 1.91 5.98 15.93
C ASP A 152 0.64 6.78 16.31
N GLY A 153 -0.45 6.55 15.61
CA GLY A 153 -1.73 7.18 15.92
C GLY A 153 -2.79 6.86 14.89
N LEU A 154 -4.00 6.73 15.37
CA LEU A 154 -5.18 6.48 14.55
C LEU A 154 -6.19 7.59 14.78
N ARG A 155 -6.93 7.92 13.73
CA ARG A 155 -8.08 8.81 13.84
C ARG A 155 -9.33 8.08 13.39
N TYR A 156 -10.39 8.19 14.17
CA TYR A 156 -11.65 7.53 13.86
C TYR A 156 -12.81 8.40 14.34
N THR A 157 -13.99 8.11 13.80
CA THR A 157 -15.22 8.75 14.23
C THR A 157 -15.85 7.88 15.31
N ASP A 158 -16.10 8.46 16.46
CA ASP A 158 -16.76 7.77 17.56
C ASP A 158 -18.19 7.38 17.18
N THR A 159 -18.60 6.19 17.61
CA THR A 159 -19.95 5.67 17.40
C THR A 159 -20.30 4.68 18.50
N GLU A 160 -21.57 4.68 18.89
CA GLU A 160 -22.10 3.67 19.84
C GLU A 160 -22.31 2.30 19.19
N ALA A 161 -22.23 2.24 17.85
CA ALA A 161 -22.46 0.98 17.12
C ALA A 161 -21.25 0.05 17.25
N LEU A 162 -21.50 -1.23 17.40
CA LEU A 162 -20.45 -2.24 17.36
C LEU A 162 -20.04 -2.49 15.90
N ILE A 163 -18.75 -2.71 15.71
CA ILE A 163 -18.16 -3.05 14.42
C ILE A 163 -18.13 -4.58 14.29
N GLU A 164 -18.69 -5.09 13.20
CA GLU A 164 -18.62 -6.50 12.82
C GLU A 164 -17.87 -6.71 11.51
N THR A 165 -17.86 -5.69 10.63
CA THR A 165 -17.33 -5.77 9.27
C THR A 165 -16.32 -4.65 9.06
N VAL A 166 -15.22 -5.02 8.44
CA VAL A 166 -14.13 -4.06 8.15
C VAL A 166 -13.82 -4.06 6.65
N UNK A 167 -13.54 -2.97 6.03
CA UNK A 167 -13.15 -2.79 4.70
C UNK A 167 -11.82 -2.24 4.65
N UNK A 168 -10.93 -2.83 4.14
CA UNK A 168 -9.66 -2.39 3.82
C UNK A 168 -9.72 -1.84 2.40
N UNK A 169 -9.35 -0.63 2.27
CA UNK A 169 -9.37 0.03 1.01
C UNK A 169 -8.02 0.38 0.55
N UNK A 170 -7.60 -0.20 -0.43
CA UNK A 170 -6.31 0.05 -1.01
C UNK A 170 -6.41 1.20 -2.00
N UNK A 171 -6.21 2.04 -2.19
CA UNK A 171 -6.23 3.17 -3.03
C UNK A 171 -7.22 4.25 -2.74
N UNK A 172 -7.06 5.27 -3.28
CA UNK A 172 -7.89 6.39 -3.12
C UNK A 172 -9.31 6.22 -3.52
N UNK A 173 -9.83 5.24 -3.17
CA UNK A 173 -11.17 4.92 -3.48
C UNK A 173 -12.19 5.64 -2.66
N UNK A 174 -11.97 6.72 -2.35
CA UNK A 174 -12.90 7.53 -1.63
C UNK A 174 -14.21 7.79 -2.31
N UNK A 175 -14.28 7.47 -3.33
CA UNK A 175 -15.53 7.57 -4.08
C UNK A 175 -16.47 6.41 -3.90
N UNK A 176 -15.97 5.45 -3.64
CA UNK A 176 -16.77 4.27 -3.51
C UNK A 176 -17.46 4.12 -2.17
N UNK A 177 -16.98 4.63 -1.39
CA UNK A 177 -17.54 4.56 -0.11
C UNK A 177 -18.83 5.39 0.07
N ARG A 178 -19.21 6.13 -0.64
CA ARG A 178 -20.39 7.03 -0.50
C ARG A 178 -21.76 6.36 -0.62
N ARG A 179 -21.85 5.14 -1.05
CA ARG A 179 -23.16 4.58 -1.48
C ARG A 179 -23.87 3.58 -0.56
N ASN A 180 -23.25 3.06 0.48
CA ASN A 180 -23.89 1.97 1.25
C ASN A 180 -23.91 2.21 2.76
N ASN A 181 -24.95 1.71 3.35
CA ASN A 181 -25.41 1.81 4.73
C ASN A 181 -24.70 0.75 5.62
N TRP A 182 -23.39 0.89 5.82
CA TRP A 182 -22.64 -0.14 6.53
C TRP A 182 -22.17 0.28 7.93
N GLN A 183 -22.35 -0.59 8.90
CA GLN A 183 -21.57 -0.59 10.14
C GLN A 183 -20.18 -1.12 9.80
N THR A 184 -19.41 -0.32 9.07
CA THR A 184 -18.16 -0.74 8.46
C THR A 184 -17.05 0.25 8.79
N ALA A 185 -15.94 -0.25 9.29
CA ALA A 185 -14.71 0.52 9.40
C ALA A 185 -13.97 0.47 8.05
N ILE A 186 -13.56 1.62 7.52
CA ILE A 186 -12.82 1.72 6.28
C ILE A 186 -11.37 2.10 6.59
N LEU A 187 -10.43 1.27 6.19
CA LEU A 187 -9.00 1.49 6.36
C LEU A 187 -8.36 1.80 5.00
N PRO A 188 -8.03 3.06 4.70
CA PRO A 188 -7.24 3.36 3.51
C PRO A 188 -5.75 3.11 3.74
N VAL A 189 -5.07 2.54 2.75
CA VAL A 189 -3.70 2.04 2.87
C VAL A 189 -2.62 3.15 2.87
N ARG A 190 -2.93 4.37 2.45
CA ARG A 190 -1.96 5.49 2.48
C ARG A 190 -1.92 6.27 3.79
N CYS A 191 -2.92 6.07 4.60
CA CYS A 191 -3.02 6.61 5.94
C CYS A 191 -3.81 5.59 6.72
N VAL A 192 -3.39 5.25 7.91
CA VAL A 192 -4.28 4.49 8.75
C VAL A 192 -5.34 5.49 9.23
N THR A 193 -6.26 5.79 8.34
CA THR A 193 -7.46 6.54 8.70
C THR A 193 -8.58 5.53 8.80
N MET A 194 -8.96 5.25 10.00
CA MET A 194 -10.13 4.42 10.26
C MET A 194 -11.36 5.31 10.23
N ILE A 195 -12.25 5.05 9.27
CA ILE A 195 -13.52 5.76 9.20
C ILE A 195 -14.62 4.80 9.60
N CYS A 196 -15.19 5.02 10.76
CA CYS A 196 -16.37 4.30 11.22
C CYS A 196 -17.61 5.05 10.79
N TRP A 197 -18.52 4.38 10.09
CA TRP A 197 -19.75 4.99 9.62
C TRP A 197 -20.96 4.41 10.37
N LYS A 198 -21.68 5.28 11.05
CA LYS A 198 -23.06 5.01 11.49
C LYS A 198 -23.97 5.96 10.71
N ARG A 199 -25.08 5.45 10.21
CA ARG A 199 -26.10 6.28 9.60
C ARG A 199 -26.73 7.14 10.70
N GLN A 200 -26.25 8.37 10.85
CA GLN A 200 -27.01 9.39 11.58
C GLN A 200 -27.80 10.20 10.57
N ARG A 201 -29.09 10.31 10.82
CA ARG A 201 -29.95 11.22 10.07
C ARG A 201 -29.49 12.65 10.43
N ARG A 202 -28.92 13.33 9.44
CA ARG A 202 -28.55 14.76 9.45
C ARG A 202 -27.43 15.15 10.41
N SER A 203 -26.24 15.33 9.88
CA SER A 203 -25.37 16.49 10.13
C SER A 203 -23.97 16.36 9.50
N THR A 204 -23.31 17.45 9.43
CA THR A 204 -22.13 17.95 8.74
C THR A 204 -20.90 17.03 8.69
N ARG A 205 -20.25 16.98 7.53
CA ARG A 205 -19.06 16.18 7.21
C ARG A 205 -17.78 16.98 7.39
N TYR A 206 -16.78 16.37 8.01
CA TYR A 206 -15.42 16.91 8.01
C TYR A 206 -14.43 15.82 7.57
N TRP A 207 -13.54 16.21 6.68
CA TRP A 207 -12.45 15.38 6.19
C TRP A 207 -11.13 15.92 6.74
N LEU A 208 -10.31 15.06 7.34
CA LEU A 208 -8.94 15.40 7.69
C LEU A 208 -8.02 14.22 7.33
N PRO A 209 -7.08 14.40 6.40
CA PRO A 209 -6.09 13.36 6.10
C PRO A 209 -5.01 13.31 7.18
N VAL A 210 -4.62 12.12 7.57
CA VAL A 210 -3.49 11.89 8.48
C VAL A 210 -2.34 11.30 7.66
N ILE A 211 -1.22 11.96 7.70
CA ILE A 211 0.01 11.50 7.08
C ILE A 211 0.82 10.76 8.15
N MET A 212 1.03 9.46 7.96
CA MET A 212 2.00 8.71 8.75
C MET A 212 3.39 8.93 8.17
N ARG A 213 4.31 9.40 9.01
CA ARG A 213 5.74 9.33 8.69
C ARG A 213 6.24 7.97 9.19
N PRO A 214 6.95 7.21 8.36
CA PRO A 214 7.62 6.03 8.90
C PRO A 214 8.58 6.48 9.98
N SER A 215 8.51 5.85 11.15
CA SER A 215 9.49 6.07 12.21
C SER A 215 10.81 5.52 11.71
N MET A 216 11.76 6.38 11.41
CA MET A 216 13.13 5.94 11.23
C MET A 216 13.67 5.51 12.59
N PRO A 217 14.30 4.36 12.71
CA PRO A 217 15.01 4.03 13.95
C PRO A 217 16.10 5.07 14.17
N PRO A 218 16.41 5.41 15.42
CA PRO A 218 17.52 6.33 15.71
C PRO A 218 18.82 5.73 15.19
N LEU A 219 19.65 6.59 14.58
CA LEU A 219 20.98 6.24 14.10
C LEU A 219 21.87 5.77 15.26
#